data_84585e663bfad10d5ec49d0e3501c11a
#
_entry.id   84585e663bfad10d5ec49d0e3501c11a
#
_cell.length_a   1.000
_cell.length_b   1.000
_cell.length_c   1.000
_cell.angle_alpha   90.00
_cell.angle_beta   90.00
_cell.angle_gamma   90.00
#
_symmetry.space_group_name_H-M   'P 1'
#
loop_
_entity.id
_entity.type
_entity.pdbx_description
1 polymer ?
#
loop_
_entity_poly.entity_id
_entity_poly.type
_entity_poly.pdbx_seq_one_letter_code
_entity_poly.pdbx_strand_id
1 'polypeptide(L)'
;SAISGTEADTPEAGVERTGVLQFPQLVLGAMALFAYVGVEVIAGDTIGLYGHELNVANFGVLTSYTMMCMVLGYLIGVVAIPRYLSQQRALLLSAVAGLLLTIGVATGSPTDSGVSQALIGWAGVPTGPDTVMYLALLGLANAMVWPAIWPLALQGLGRYTASGSALLVMANSGGAVLPLLYGHFADLNTSRSAYWMLLPCYGLILWYAAYGHKIRRWRSPGASARP
;
A
#
# COMPACT_ATOMS: atom_id res chain seq x y z
N SER A 1 -7.06 45.18 -43.45
CA SER A 1 -6.69 43.82 -43.15
C SER A 1 -6.80 43.52 -41.67
N ALA A 2 -7.86 42.79 -41.32
CA ALA A 2 -8.14 42.35 -39.97
C ALA A 2 -7.39 41.03 -39.72
N ILE A 3 -6.61 40.99 -38.65
CA ILE A 3 -6.08 39.76 -38.10
C ILE A 3 -7.01 39.42 -36.92
N SER A 4 -7.94 38.51 -37.16
CA SER A 4 -8.70 37.87 -36.10
C SER A 4 -7.81 36.84 -35.41
N GLY A 5 -7.32 37.19 -34.22
CA GLY A 5 -6.68 36.23 -33.33
C GLY A 5 -7.71 35.21 -32.85
N THR A 6 -7.48 33.95 -33.22
CA THR A 6 -8.19 32.80 -32.65
C THR A 6 -7.68 32.66 -31.21
N GLU A 7 -8.47 33.11 -30.23
CA GLU A 7 -8.28 32.70 -28.84
C GLU A 7 -8.42 31.17 -28.76
N ALA A 8 -7.31 30.54 -28.50
CA ALA A 8 -7.30 29.13 -28.16
C ALA A 8 -8.03 28.97 -26.83
N ASP A 9 -9.19 28.36 -26.89
CA ASP A 9 -10.01 27.95 -25.77
C ASP A 9 -9.17 27.02 -24.89
N THR A 10 -8.60 27.57 -23.82
CA THR A 10 -7.94 26.77 -22.76
C THR A 10 -9.04 26.07 -21.99
N PRO A 11 -9.10 24.71 -21.99
CA PRO A 11 -10.12 24.02 -21.20
C PRO A 11 -9.96 24.36 -19.73
N GLU A 12 -11.00 24.89 -19.12
CA GLU A 12 -11.06 25.21 -17.70
C GLU A 12 -10.72 23.98 -16.88
N ALA A 13 -9.58 24.00 -16.20
CA ALA A 13 -9.07 22.96 -15.32
C ALA A 13 -10.02 22.57 -14.16
N GLY A 14 -11.10 23.34 -13.96
CA GLY A 14 -12.12 23.10 -12.92
C GLY A 14 -13.19 22.06 -13.30
N VAL A 15 -13.54 21.95 -14.59
CA VAL A 15 -14.60 21.03 -15.06
C VAL A 15 -14.10 19.59 -15.13
N GLU A 16 -12.81 19.37 -15.36
CA GLU A 16 -12.24 18.03 -15.44
C GLU A 16 -12.13 17.32 -14.08
N ARG A 17 -11.94 18.06 -12.97
CA ARG A 17 -11.80 17.48 -11.62
C ARG A 17 -13.05 16.82 -11.10
N THR A 18 -14.23 17.38 -11.40
CA THR A 18 -15.51 16.76 -11.02
C THR A 18 -15.84 15.53 -11.86
N GLY A 19 -15.38 15.49 -13.11
CA GLY A 19 -15.56 14.35 -14.01
C GLY A 19 -14.82 13.08 -13.58
N VAL A 20 -13.64 13.22 -12.94
CA VAL A 20 -12.82 12.08 -12.48
C VAL A 20 -13.43 11.40 -11.26
N LEU A 21 -14.04 12.14 -10.37
CA LEU A 21 -14.67 11.62 -9.14
C LEU A 21 -15.95 10.80 -9.40
N GLN A 22 -16.46 10.80 -10.63
CA GLN A 22 -17.58 9.93 -11.01
C GLN A 22 -17.22 8.45 -11.08
N PHE A 23 -15.93 8.10 -11.08
CA PHE A 23 -15.43 6.73 -11.16
C PHE A 23 -15.12 6.17 -9.75
N PRO A 24 -16.04 5.40 -9.13
CA PRO A 24 -15.84 4.88 -7.79
C PRO A 24 -14.56 4.05 -7.65
N GLN A 25 -14.26 3.20 -8.63
CA GLN A 25 -13.07 2.34 -8.61
C GLN A 25 -11.77 3.14 -8.56
N LEU A 26 -11.74 4.33 -9.13
CA LEU A 26 -10.58 5.22 -9.08
C LEU A 26 -10.42 5.86 -7.70
N VAL A 27 -11.51 6.40 -7.16
CA VAL A 27 -11.49 7.06 -5.84
C VAL A 27 -11.12 6.05 -4.75
N LEU A 28 -11.74 4.87 -4.78
CA LEU A 28 -11.44 3.78 -3.86
C LEU A 28 -10.02 3.24 -4.06
N GLY A 29 -9.53 3.20 -5.30
CA GLY A 29 -8.16 2.85 -5.63
C GLY A 29 -7.16 3.88 -5.09
N ALA A 30 -7.47 5.17 -5.17
CA ALA A 30 -6.65 6.22 -4.57
C ALA A 30 -6.60 6.11 -3.03
N MET A 31 -7.72 5.79 -2.38
CA MET A 31 -7.76 5.53 -0.93
C MET A 31 -6.93 4.29 -0.55
N ALA A 32 -7.05 3.20 -1.32
CA ALA A 32 -6.26 2.00 -1.10
C ALA A 32 -4.76 2.26 -1.33
N LEU A 33 -4.41 3.05 -2.34
CA LEU A 33 -3.03 3.44 -2.63
C LEU A 33 -2.46 4.35 -1.54
N PHE A 34 -3.25 5.30 -1.02
CA PHE A 34 -2.88 6.13 0.12
C PHE A 34 -2.53 5.27 1.35
N ALA A 35 -3.41 4.32 1.70
CA ALA A 35 -3.16 3.39 2.79
C ALA A 35 -1.92 2.54 2.54
N TYR A 36 -1.76 2.02 1.31
CA TYR A 36 -0.61 1.20 0.93
C TYR A 36 0.72 1.93 1.07
N VAL A 37 0.85 3.13 0.48
CA VAL A 37 2.11 3.88 0.55
C VAL A 37 2.47 4.21 2.00
N GLY A 38 1.47 4.49 2.82
CA GLY A 38 1.69 4.73 4.25
C GLY A 38 2.22 3.50 4.99
N VAL A 39 1.64 2.32 4.78
CA VAL A 39 2.11 1.09 5.45
C VAL A 39 3.49 0.67 4.93
N GLU A 40 3.78 0.90 3.64
CA GLU A 40 5.09 0.63 3.05
C GLU A 40 6.18 1.49 3.70
N VAL A 41 5.96 2.80 3.81
CA VAL A 41 6.90 3.72 4.44
C VAL A 41 7.07 3.39 5.93
N ILE A 42 5.98 3.13 6.66
CA ILE A 42 6.08 2.71 8.05
C ILE A 42 6.95 1.46 8.18
N ALA A 43 6.69 0.41 7.39
CA ALA A 43 7.46 -0.84 7.47
C ALA A 43 8.94 -0.65 7.15
N GLY A 44 9.28 0.19 6.17
CA GLY A 44 10.66 0.45 5.77
C GLY A 44 11.44 1.34 6.73
N ASP A 45 10.81 2.42 7.20
CA ASP A 45 11.50 3.46 7.97
C ASP A 45 11.54 3.14 9.47
N THR A 46 10.51 2.48 10.02
CA THR A 46 10.44 2.25 11.47
C THR A 46 11.10 0.96 11.93
N ILE A 47 11.43 0.03 11.01
CA ILE A 47 12.05 -1.26 11.38
C ILE A 47 13.39 -1.09 12.10
N GLY A 48 14.22 -0.11 11.69
CA GLY A 48 15.49 0.18 12.34
C GLY A 48 15.29 0.70 13.77
N LEU A 49 14.34 1.63 13.97
CA LEU A 49 14.01 2.16 15.29
C LEU A 49 13.46 1.06 16.21
N TYR A 50 12.55 0.24 15.70
CA TYR A 50 11.97 -0.88 16.45
C TYR A 50 13.04 -1.94 16.81
N GLY A 51 13.96 -2.22 15.90
CA GLY A 51 15.11 -3.10 16.18
C GLY A 51 16.04 -2.52 17.26
N HIS A 52 16.26 -1.20 17.27
CA HIS A 52 17.01 -0.53 18.31
C HIS A 52 16.33 -0.67 19.68
N GLU A 53 15.01 -0.48 19.77
CA GLU A 53 14.24 -0.69 21.01
C GLU A 53 14.37 -2.12 21.56
N LEU A 54 14.46 -3.11 20.66
CA LEU A 54 14.67 -4.52 21.00
C LEU A 54 16.15 -4.91 21.21
N ASN A 55 17.06 -3.94 21.23
CA ASN A 55 18.51 -4.16 21.37
C ASN A 55 19.10 -5.09 20.30
N VAL A 56 18.57 -5.06 19.07
CA VAL A 56 19.12 -5.83 17.96
C VAL A 56 20.48 -5.25 17.57
N ALA A 57 21.49 -6.10 17.54
CA ALA A 57 22.81 -5.70 17.05
C ALA A 57 22.69 -5.29 15.56
N ASN A 58 23.36 -4.18 15.19
CA ASN A 58 23.34 -3.65 13.82
C ASN A 58 21.93 -3.29 13.29
N PHE A 59 21.05 -2.78 14.14
CA PHE A 59 19.68 -2.38 13.78
C PHE A 59 19.61 -1.47 12.54
N GLY A 60 20.67 -0.71 12.23
CA GLY A 60 20.73 0.16 11.05
C GLY A 60 20.66 -0.59 9.70
N VAL A 61 20.96 -1.90 9.67
CA VAL A 61 20.84 -2.69 8.44
C VAL A 61 19.44 -3.30 8.23
N LEU A 62 18.54 -3.21 9.21
CA LEU A 62 17.22 -3.85 9.15
C LEU A 62 16.35 -3.30 8.01
N THR A 63 16.43 -2.00 7.72
CA THR A 63 15.77 -1.39 6.56
C THR A 63 16.21 -2.08 5.25
N SER A 64 17.48 -2.49 5.14
CA SER A 64 17.96 -3.23 3.98
C SER A 64 17.26 -4.59 3.84
N TYR A 65 16.89 -5.24 4.94
CA TYR A 65 16.14 -6.51 4.89
C TYR A 65 14.74 -6.29 4.31
N THR A 66 14.04 -5.24 4.72
CA THR A 66 12.74 -4.86 4.14
C THR A 66 12.87 -4.57 2.65
N MET A 67 13.90 -3.79 2.26
CA MET A 67 14.15 -3.47 0.85
C MET A 67 14.50 -4.70 0.02
N MET A 68 15.31 -5.63 0.54
CA MET A 68 15.59 -6.90 -0.12
C MET A 68 14.34 -7.75 -0.30
N CYS A 69 13.50 -7.87 0.72
CA CYS A 69 12.21 -8.54 0.64
C CYS A 69 11.33 -7.91 -0.43
N MET A 70 11.32 -6.58 -0.54
CA MET A 70 10.58 -5.85 -1.56
C MET A 70 11.11 -6.14 -2.97
N VAL A 71 12.43 -6.12 -3.17
CA VAL A 71 13.05 -6.48 -4.46
C VAL A 71 12.70 -7.90 -4.86
N LEU A 72 12.79 -8.85 -3.92
CA LEU A 72 12.38 -10.24 -4.17
C LEU A 72 10.90 -10.33 -4.56
N GLY A 73 10.04 -9.58 -3.88
CA GLY A 73 8.62 -9.51 -4.22
C GLY A 73 8.37 -8.95 -5.62
N TYR A 74 9.10 -7.91 -6.05
CA TYR A 74 9.04 -7.39 -7.42
C TYR A 74 9.51 -8.42 -8.46
N LEU A 75 10.60 -9.12 -8.21
CA LEU A 75 11.09 -10.17 -9.11
C LEU A 75 10.06 -11.30 -9.26
N ILE A 76 9.48 -11.74 -8.14
CA ILE A 76 8.39 -12.73 -8.14
C ILE A 76 7.20 -12.19 -8.93
N GLY A 77 6.80 -10.93 -8.71
CA GLY A 77 5.68 -10.29 -9.38
C GLY A 77 5.84 -10.19 -10.89
N VAL A 78 7.03 -9.80 -11.36
CA VAL A 78 7.35 -9.70 -12.80
C VAL A 78 7.18 -11.05 -13.52
N VAL A 79 7.50 -12.15 -12.85
CA VAL A 79 7.35 -13.50 -13.40
C VAL A 79 5.92 -14.05 -13.20
N ALA A 80 5.34 -13.82 -12.03
CA ALA A 80 4.08 -14.43 -11.64
C ALA A 80 2.85 -13.77 -12.27
N ILE A 81 2.81 -12.43 -12.33
CA ILE A 81 1.64 -11.68 -12.83
C ILE A 81 1.35 -12.00 -14.31
N PRO A 82 2.32 -11.97 -15.26
CA PRO A 82 1.99 -12.24 -16.66
C PRO A 82 1.63 -13.70 -16.95
N ARG A 83 2.03 -14.67 -16.09
CA ARG A 83 1.89 -16.11 -16.38
C ARG A 83 0.86 -16.84 -15.53
N TYR A 84 0.78 -16.50 -14.24
CA TYR A 84 0.05 -17.32 -13.26
C TYR A 84 -0.99 -16.54 -12.45
N LEU A 85 -0.77 -15.23 -12.25
CA LEU A 85 -1.59 -14.42 -11.36
C LEU A 85 -2.21 -13.24 -12.09
N SER A 86 -3.54 -13.06 -11.92
CA SER A 86 -4.18 -11.79 -12.27
C SER A 86 -3.80 -10.70 -11.26
N GLN A 87 -3.81 -9.44 -11.69
CA GLN A 87 -3.52 -8.29 -10.82
C GLN A 87 -4.42 -8.28 -9.57
N GLN A 88 -5.71 -8.64 -9.72
CA GLN A 88 -6.61 -8.77 -8.59
C GLN A 88 -6.16 -9.83 -7.58
N ARG A 89 -5.75 -11.00 -8.07
CA ARG A 89 -5.27 -12.09 -7.19
C ARG A 89 -3.96 -11.73 -6.51
N ALA A 90 -3.05 -11.08 -7.22
CA ALA A 90 -1.81 -10.58 -6.65
C ALA A 90 -2.08 -9.59 -5.51
N LEU A 91 -3.00 -8.64 -5.74
CA LEU A 91 -3.40 -7.66 -4.72
C LEU A 91 -4.09 -8.32 -3.51
N LEU A 92 -4.96 -9.31 -3.73
CA LEU A 92 -5.59 -10.08 -2.66
C LEU A 92 -4.56 -10.83 -1.80
N LEU A 93 -3.64 -11.55 -2.44
CA LEU A 93 -2.59 -12.28 -1.75
C LEU A 93 -1.67 -11.35 -0.94
N SER A 94 -1.27 -10.23 -1.52
CA SER A 94 -0.48 -9.19 -0.85
C SER A 94 -1.21 -8.62 0.37
N ALA A 95 -2.49 -8.29 0.24
CA ALA A 95 -3.27 -7.75 1.36
C ALA A 95 -3.46 -8.77 2.49
N VAL A 96 -3.74 -10.03 2.16
CA VAL A 96 -3.84 -11.12 3.15
C VAL A 96 -2.50 -11.35 3.83
N ALA A 97 -1.40 -11.44 3.07
CA ALA A 97 -0.06 -11.58 3.63
C ALA A 97 0.29 -10.39 4.55
N GLY A 98 -0.02 -9.16 4.13
CA GLY A 98 0.17 -7.96 4.94
C GLY A 98 -0.60 -7.99 6.25
N LEU A 99 -1.87 -8.45 6.24
CA LEU A 99 -2.67 -8.63 7.47
C LEU A 99 -2.03 -9.66 8.41
N LEU A 100 -1.67 -10.83 7.90
CA LEU A 100 -1.08 -11.90 8.71
C LEU A 100 0.27 -11.48 9.31
N LEU A 101 1.12 -10.85 8.50
CA LEU A 101 2.43 -10.36 8.96
C LEU A 101 2.26 -9.23 10.00
N THR A 102 1.31 -8.32 9.82
CA THR A 102 1.01 -7.27 10.80
C THR A 102 0.55 -7.87 12.13
N ILE A 103 -0.31 -8.88 12.11
CA ILE A 103 -0.69 -9.61 13.32
C ILE A 103 0.54 -10.26 13.94
N GLY A 104 1.43 -10.86 13.13
CA GLY A 104 2.70 -11.42 13.59
C GLY A 104 3.59 -10.39 14.29
N VAL A 105 3.72 -9.16 13.75
CA VAL A 105 4.46 -8.06 14.39
C VAL A 105 3.84 -7.68 15.72
N ALA A 106 2.50 -7.52 15.74
CA ALA A 106 1.81 -7.02 16.91
C ALA A 106 1.70 -8.05 18.06
N THR A 107 1.62 -9.35 17.74
CA THR A 107 1.38 -10.43 18.71
C THR A 107 2.57 -11.35 18.94
N GLY A 108 3.53 -11.41 17.98
CA GLY A 108 4.68 -12.29 18.03
C GLY A 108 5.61 -12.04 19.24
N SER A 109 6.49 -12.98 19.52
CA SER A 109 7.50 -12.81 20.60
C SER A 109 8.59 -11.82 20.16
N PRO A 110 8.93 -10.83 20.97
CA PRO A 110 10.04 -9.93 20.70
C PRO A 110 11.42 -10.53 21.03
N THR A 111 11.46 -11.72 21.64
CA THR A 111 12.69 -12.40 22.07
C THR A 111 13.03 -13.64 21.27
N ASP A 112 12.01 -14.30 20.72
CA ASP A 112 12.21 -15.52 19.94
C ASP A 112 12.71 -15.19 18.53
N SER A 113 13.54 -16.06 17.97
CA SER A 113 14.16 -15.91 16.65
C SER A 113 13.95 -17.16 15.77
N GLY A 114 12.95 -17.99 16.07
CA GLY A 114 12.70 -19.25 15.37
C GLY A 114 12.39 -19.07 13.89
N VAL A 115 11.53 -18.13 13.55
CA VAL A 115 11.17 -17.80 12.16
C VAL A 115 12.35 -17.14 11.44
N SER A 116 13.04 -16.21 12.09
CA SER A 116 14.23 -15.57 11.57
C SER A 116 15.33 -16.58 11.25
N GLN A 117 15.61 -17.53 12.15
CA GLN A 117 16.58 -18.59 11.93
C GLN A 117 16.17 -19.53 10.79
N ALA A 118 14.90 -19.91 10.71
CA ALA A 118 14.41 -20.78 9.64
C ALA A 118 14.52 -20.12 8.25
N LEU A 119 14.28 -18.82 8.15
CA LEU A 119 14.27 -18.11 6.87
C LEU A 119 15.67 -17.70 6.38
N ILE A 120 16.52 -17.18 7.26
CA ILE A 120 17.81 -16.57 6.87
C ILE A 120 19.02 -17.17 7.60
N GLY A 121 18.83 -17.99 8.64
CA GLY A 121 19.93 -18.57 9.41
C GLY A 121 20.89 -19.41 8.56
N TRP A 122 20.39 -20.12 7.55
CA TRP A 122 21.18 -20.91 6.60
C TRP A 122 22.13 -20.06 5.72
N ALA A 123 21.81 -18.78 5.53
CA ALA A 123 22.61 -17.86 4.72
C ALA A 123 23.75 -17.18 5.50
N GLY A 124 23.90 -17.48 6.80
CA GLY A 124 24.90 -16.84 7.67
C GLY A 124 24.62 -15.36 7.92
N VAL A 125 23.40 -14.91 7.67
CA VAL A 125 22.95 -13.53 7.88
C VAL A 125 22.53 -13.38 9.36
N PRO A 126 22.85 -12.24 10.04
CA PRO A 126 22.42 -12.00 11.41
C PRO A 126 20.90 -12.17 11.56
N THR A 127 20.50 -13.06 12.45
CA THR A 127 19.08 -13.25 12.80
C THR A 127 18.69 -12.32 13.94
N GLY A 128 17.41 -11.92 13.95
CA GLY A 128 16.83 -11.06 14.97
C GLY A 128 15.51 -11.61 15.50
N PRO A 129 14.83 -10.86 16.39
CA PRO A 129 13.51 -11.22 16.86
C PRO A 129 12.52 -11.47 15.73
N ASP A 130 11.62 -12.45 15.91
CA ASP A 130 10.64 -12.81 14.88
C ASP A 130 9.72 -11.66 14.50
N THR A 131 9.38 -10.76 15.45
CA THR A 131 8.60 -9.56 15.18
C THR A 131 9.28 -8.61 14.18
N VAL A 132 10.60 -8.48 14.26
CA VAL A 132 11.40 -7.70 13.30
C VAL A 132 11.42 -8.39 11.93
N MET A 133 11.50 -9.72 11.91
CA MET A 133 11.46 -10.49 10.66
C MET A 133 10.09 -10.37 9.97
N TYR A 134 8.98 -10.43 10.71
CA TYR A 134 7.65 -10.20 10.15
C TYR A 134 7.53 -8.79 9.56
N LEU A 135 8.12 -7.79 10.21
CA LEU A 135 8.14 -6.41 9.70
C LEU A 135 8.96 -6.30 8.41
N ALA A 136 10.12 -6.98 8.32
CA ALA A 136 10.91 -7.04 7.09
C ALA A 136 10.14 -7.74 5.94
N LEU A 137 9.41 -8.82 6.24
CA LEU A 137 8.61 -9.55 5.26
C LEU A 137 7.42 -8.74 4.72
N LEU A 138 6.97 -7.68 5.42
CA LEU A 138 6.00 -6.74 4.86
C LEU A 138 6.50 -6.10 3.56
N GLY A 139 7.80 -5.92 3.39
CA GLY A 139 8.36 -5.48 2.10
C GLY A 139 7.97 -6.39 0.95
N LEU A 140 8.02 -7.72 1.15
CA LEU A 140 7.60 -8.69 0.14
C LEU A 140 6.09 -8.64 -0.12
N ALA A 141 5.27 -8.51 0.93
CA ALA A 141 3.82 -8.37 0.79
C ALA A 141 3.45 -7.07 0.06
N ASN A 142 4.18 -5.98 0.29
CA ASN A 142 3.94 -4.67 -0.30
C ASN A 142 4.33 -4.58 -1.78
N ALA A 143 5.33 -5.34 -2.22
CA ALA A 143 5.93 -5.20 -3.55
C ALA A 143 4.93 -5.25 -4.71
N MET A 144 3.90 -6.10 -4.64
CA MET A 144 2.93 -6.25 -5.74
C MET A 144 1.71 -5.32 -5.62
N VAL A 145 1.56 -4.59 -4.53
CA VAL A 145 0.36 -3.77 -4.27
C VAL A 145 0.30 -2.58 -5.24
N TRP A 146 1.39 -1.82 -5.34
CA TRP A 146 1.46 -0.64 -6.21
C TRP A 146 1.20 -0.97 -7.69
N PRO A 147 1.93 -1.92 -8.31
CA PRO A 147 1.71 -2.27 -9.71
C PRO A 147 0.34 -2.92 -9.97
N ALA A 148 -0.31 -3.51 -8.97
CA ALA A 148 -1.61 -4.13 -9.11
C ALA A 148 -2.77 -3.11 -8.98
N ILE A 149 -2.67 -2.10 -8.12
CA ILE A 149 -3.72 -1.09 -7.93
C ILE A 149 -3.89 -0.23 -9.18
N TRP A 150 -2.79 0.19 -9.81
CA TRP A 150 -2.82 1.14 -10.94
C TRP A 150 -3.71 0.69 -12.09
N PRO A 151 -3.53 -0.50 -12.67
CA PRO A 151 -4.38 -0.95 -13.78
C PRO A 151 -5.84 -1.14 -13.35
N LEU A 152 -6.09 -1.60 -12.11
CA LEU A 152 -7.44 -1.81 -11.60
C LEU A 152 -8.20 -0.48 -11.42
N ALA A 153 -7.50 0.56 -10.92
CA ALA A 153 -8.08 1.88 -10.69
C ALA A 153 -8.33 2.65 -11.99
N LEU A 154 -7.42 2.55 -12.96
CA LEU A 154 -7.49 3.28 -14.23
C LEU A 154 -8.36 2.59 -15.28
N GLN A 155 -8.82 1.37 -15.03
CA GLN A 155 -9.59 0.59 -16.00
C GLN A 155 -10.89 1.30 -16.42
N GLY A 156 -11.06 1.55 -17.71
CA GLY A 156 -12.28 2.11 -18.27
C GLY A 156 -12.46 3.62 -18.14
N LEU A 157 -11.41 4.36 -17.76
CA LEU A 157 -11.47 5.82 -17.64
C LEU A 157 -11.44 6.56 -19.00
N GLY A 158 -10.94 5.94 -20.07
CA GLY A 158 -10.85 6.57 -21.39
C GLY A 158 -10.08 7.89 -21.34
N ARG A 159 -10.71 8.99 -21.75
CA ARG A 159 -10.12 10.33 -21.76
C ARG A 159 -9.70 10.84 -20.38
N TYR A 160 -10.25 10.31 -19.30
CA TYR A 160 -9.92 10.71 -17.93
C TYR A 160 -8.72 9.98 -17.34
N THR A 161 -8.02 9.14 -18.11
CA THR A 161 -6.87 8.37 -17.61
C THR A 161 -5.76 9.27 -17.07
N ALA A 162 -5.43 10.37 -17.76
CA ALA A 162 -4.39 11.31 -17.30
C ALA A 162 -4.76 11.95 -15.95
N SER A 163 -5.99 12.46 -15.81
CA SER A 163 -6.46 13.06 -14.55
C SER A 163 -6.61 11.99 -13.44
N GLY A 164 -6.99 10.77 -13.80
CA GLY A 164 -7.04 9.63 -12.89
C GLY A 164 -5.65 9.24 -12.36
N SER A 165 -4.65 9.22 -13.24
CA SER A 165 -3.26 9.00 -12.83
C SER A 165 -2.75 10.10 -11.91
N ALA A 166 -3.11 11.35 -12.16
CA ALA A 166 -2.76 12.46 -11.26
C ALA A 166 -3.35 12.27 -9.85
N LEU A 167 -4.61 11.80 -9.74
CA LEU A 167 -5.23 11.49 -8.45
C LEU A 167 -4.49 10.35 -7.72
N LEU A 168 -4.08 9.31 -8.44
CA LEU A 168 -3.29 8.22 -7.85
C LEU A 168 -1.90 8.70 -7.39
N VAL A 169 -1.25 9.60 -8.15
CA VAL A 169 0.02 10.21 -7.70
C VAL A 169 -0.18 11.02 -6.42
N MET A 170 -1.27 11.77 -6.31
CA MET A 170 -1.59 12.51 -5.08
C MET A 170 -1.81 11.58 -3.87
N ALA A 171 -2.30 10.36 -4.09
CA ALA A 171 -2.46 9.37 -3.03
C ALA A 171 -1.14 8.93 -2.37
N ASN A 172 0.03 9.16 -3.02
CA ASN A 172 1.33 8.92 -2.40
C ASN A 172 1.57 9.78 -1.14
N SER A 173 0.78 10.82 -0.92
CA SER A 173 0.81 11.59 0.33
C SER A 173 0.51 10.74 1.58
N GLY A 174 -0.04 9.54 1.42
CA GLY A 174 -0.18 8.55 2.50
C GLY A 174 1.13 8.22 3.18
N GLY A 175 2.24 8.19 2.41
CA GLY A 175 3.59 7.99 2.93
C GLY A 175 4.13 9.11 3.82
N ALA A 176 3.49 10.27 3.82
CA ALA A 176 3.80 11.34 4.77
C ALA A 176 2.83 11.35 5.97
N VAL A 177 1.55 11.13 5.72
CA VAL A 177 0.51 11.25 6.76
C VAL A 177 0.50 10.08 7.73
N LEU A 178 0.54 8.83 7.21
CA LEU A 178 0.42 7.64 8.07
C LEU A 178 1.63 7.41 8.99
N PRO A 179 2.90 7.67 8.58
CA PRO A 179 4.04 7.61 9.50
C PRO A 179 3.95 8.62 10.64
N LEU A 180 3.40 9.82 10.41
CA LEU A 180 3.16 10.80 11.48
C LEU A 180 2.14 10.27 12.50
N LEU A 181 1.06 9.63 12.03
CA LEU A 181 0.07 8.99 12.91
C LEU A 181 0.71 7.83 13.67
N TYR A 182 1.52 7.00 12.99
CA TYR A 182 2.26 5.92 13.64
C TYR A 182 3.15 6.46 14.76
N GLY A 183 3.96 7.50 14.49
CA GLY A 183 4.83 8.12 15.49
C GLY A 183 4.04 8.60 16.69
N HIS A 184 2.92 9.29 16.48
CA HIS A 184 2.03 9.75 17.55
C HIS A 184 1.50 8.59 18.42
N PHE A 185 1.06 7.47 17.80
CA PHE A 185 0.59 6.31 18.55
C PHE A 185 1.73 5.58 19.28
N ALA A 186 2.93 5.54 18.70
CA ALA A 186 4.10 4.97 19.32
C ALA A 186 4.54 5.75 20.56
N ASP A 187 4.50 7.08 20.49
CA ASP A 187 4.82 7.97 21.62
C ASP A 187 3.82 7.84 22.77
N LEU A 188 2.55 7.63 22.46
CA LEU A 188 1.52 7.46 23.49
C LEU A 188 1.54 6.08 24.17
N ASN A 189 2.07 5.05 23.49
CA ASN A 189 2.03 3.68 23.98
C ASN A 189 3.41 3.01 23.80
N THR A 190 3.54 2.16 22.80
CA THR A 190 4.79 1.49 22.39
C THR A 190 4.84 1.39 20.88
N SER A 191 6.04 1.36 20.30
CA SER A 191 6.22 1.16 18.87
C SER A 191 5.50 -0.10 18.36
N ARG A 192 5.55 -1.17 19.16
CA ARG A 192 4.86 -2.44 18.81
C ARG A 192 3.36 -2.28 18.75
N SER A 193 2.74 -1.58 19.71
CA SER A 193 1.29 -1.36 19.71
C SER A 193 0.83 -0.43 18.59
N ALA A 194 1.68 0.49 18.15
CA ALA A 194 1.38 1.37 17.02
C ALA A 194 1.21 0.62 15.70
N TYR A 195 1.84 -0.56 15.52
CA TYR A 195 1.64 -1.37 14.31
C TYR A 195 0.21 -1.90 14.14
N TRP A 196 -0.63 -1.91 15.17
CA TRP A 196 -2.05 -2.25 15.01
C TRP A 196 -2.77 -1.33 14.00
N MET A 197 -2.28 -0.10 13.80
CA MET A 197 -2.85 0.81 12.80
C MET A 197 -2.69 0.32 11.34
N LEU A 198 -1.77 -0.61 11.08
CA LEU A 198 -1.59 -1.18 9.75
C LEU A 198 -2.76 -2.10 9.37
N LEU A 199 -3.47 -2.71 10.35
CA LEU A 199 -4.58 -3.62 10.06
C LEU A 199 -5.72 -2.96 9.30
N PRO A 200 -6.27 -1.79 9.71
CA PRO A 200 -7.30 -1.13 8.92
C PRO A 200 -6.81 -0.73 7.53
N CYS A 201 -5.52 -0.39 7.37
CA CYS A 201 -4.94 -0.07 6.07
C CYS A 201 -4.94 -1.29 5.14
N TYR A 202 -4.43 -2.44 5.61
CA TYR A 202 -4.49 -3.69 4.84
C TYR A 202 -5.93 -4.19 4.64
N GLY A 203 -6.81 -3.97 5.62
CA GLY A 203 -8.25 -4.25 5.49
C GLY A 203 -8.89 -3.47 4.34
N LEU A 204 -8.54 -2.18 4.20
CA LEU A 204 -9.00 -1.35 3.09
C LEU A 204 -8.45 -1.84 1.74
N ILE A 205 -7.17 -2.21 1.68
CA ILE A 205 -6.54 -2.77 0.48
C ILE A 205 -7.21 -4.09 0.08
N LEU A 206 -7.46 -4.97 1.06
CA LEU A 206 -8.15 -6.24 0.86
C LEU A 206 -9.58 -6.04 0.34
N TRP A 207 -10.32 -5.13 0.96
CA TRP A 207 -11.67 -4.79 0.53
C TRP A 207 -11.69 -4.22 -0.89
N TYR A 208 -10.74 -3.34 -1.23
CA TYR A 208 -10.59 -2.83 -2.58
C TYR A 208 -10.28 -3.95 -3.58
N ALA A 209 -9.37 -4.87 -3.25
CA ALA A 209 -9.01 -6.01 -4.08
C ALA A 209 -10.18 -6.98 -4.31
N ALA A 210 -11.04 -7.17 -3.32
CA ALA A 210 -12.17 -8.09 -3.41
C ALA A 210 -13.38 -7.46 -4.14
N TYR A 211 -13.72 -6.23 -3.78
CA TYR A 211 -14.99 -5.59 -4.16
C TYR A 211 -14.81 -4.19 -4.75
N GLY A 212 -13.98 -3.33 -4.17
CA GLY A 212 -13.92 -1.91 -4.47
C GLY A 212 -13.61 -1.62 -5.95
N HIS A 213 -12.69 -2.36 -6.56
CA HIS A 213 -12.31 -2.20 -7.97
C HIS A 213 -13.43 -2.57 -8.97
N LYS A 214 -14.47 -3.30 -8.52
CA LYS A 214 -15.62 -3.71 -9.34
C LYS A 214 -16.74 -2.69 -9.37
N ILE A 215 -16.72 -1.73 -8.43
CA ILE A 215 -17.76 -0.70 -8.31
C ILE A 215 -17.55 0.33 -9.42
N ARG A 216 -18.42 0.34 -10.43
CA ARG A 216 -18.30 1.20 -11.63
C ARG A 216 -19.19 2.44 -11.60
N ARG A 217 -20.17 2.50 -10.69
CA ARG A 217 -21.10 3.62 -10.51
C ARG A 217 -21.38 3.82 -9.03
N TRP A 218 -21.48 5.09 -8.61
CA TRP A 218 -21.97 5.41 -7.28
C TRP A 218 -23.45 4.98 -7.19
N ARG A 219 -23.85 4.34 -6.11
CA ARG A 219 -25.27 4.11 -5.82
C ARG A 219 -25.93 5.47 -5.59
N SER A 220 -26.85 5.86 -6.44
CA SER A 220 -27.73 7.01 -6.18
C SER A 220 -28.64 6.65 -5.00
N PRO A 221 -28.70 7.48 -3.93
CA PRO A 221 -29.60 7.24 -2.80
C PRO A 221 -31.06 7.56 -3.18
N GLY A 222 -31.62 6.86 -4.15
CA GLY A 222 -32.98 7.15 -4.64
C GLY A 222 -33.60 6.10 -5.55
N ALA A 223 -32.89 5.00 -5.83
CA ALA A 223 -33.36 3.99 -6.78
C ALA A 223 -34.22 2.86 -6.15
N SER A 224 -34.56 2.95 -4.84
CA SER A 224 -35.34 1.91 -4.16
C SER A 224 -36.81 2.29 -3.88
N ALA A 225 -37.35 3.33 -4.53
CA ALA A 225 -38.74 3.72 -4.35
C ALA A 225 -39.38 4.10 -5.71
N ARG A 226 -39.67 3.12 -6.54
CA ARG A 226 -40.81 3.18 -7.48
C ARG A 226 -41.43 1.82 -7.52
N PRO A 227 -42.77 1.77 -7.23
CA PRO A 227 -43.55 0.52 -7.23
C PRO A 227 -43.71 -0.02 -8.64
#